data_0626112ec3ef3fa3f00a0d9a6ccfa3a9
#
_entry.id   0626112ec3ef3fa3f00a0d9a6ccfa3a9
#
_cell.length_a   1.000
_cell.length_b   1.000
_cell.length_c   1.000
_cell.angle_alpha   90.00
_cell.angle_beta   90.00
_cell.angle_gamma   90.00
#
_symmetry.space_group_name_H-M   'P 1'
#
loop_
_entity.id
_entity.type
_entity.pdbx_description
1 polymer ?
#
loop_
_entity_poly.entity_id
_entity_poly.type
_entity_poly.pdbx_seq_one_letter_code
_entity_poly.pdbx_strand_id
1 'polypeptide(L)'
;MLLNEARLKQRMSAAGLDALIATTPENVTYMSGFWALPQWIRRGPQAYVVWPAPDKGTPEIIASTSTLDLVADQDVWVSKVRRYGDFYADVGSSTAMDRASERHLQLRELPRHRDAITALIAALEEAQLGRGRIGIDEAGLAPGYLEALRAHFLNASFLPATALLREVRAVTTADEIERLGQVAQIAERSIQAALAVAQEGATEADLARAFHVRTVEEGALPVLGCIGFGERSALMNVQPSDRKLRAGEIIRFDVGGRFRHYRADIARIATLGEPPPQAHRLQQALLRGVQHACDIIRPGMPAAQLFEAVVRVVQREGIAHYERDHVGHGIGLDGYDAPTLSAGSTDVLEEGMVLCVETPYYEIGRWGLQVEDMVVVRQGGVERLTETHNAITRVPS
;
A
#
# COMPACT_ATOMS: atom_id res chain seq x y z
N MET A 1 7.95 -14.75 -3.76
CA MET A 1 8.34 -13.58 -4.61
C MET A 1 7.12 -12.68 -4.74
N LEU A 2 7.26 -11.37 -4.49
CA LEU A 2 6.12 -10.43 -4.51
C LEU A 2 5.60 -10.18 -5.92
N LEU A 3 6.49 -10.06 -6.90
CA LEU A 3 6.16 -9.72 -8.27
C LEU A 3 5.27 -10.77 -8.94
N ASN A 4 4.13 -10.36 -9.44
CA ASN A 4 3.32 -11.12 -10.40
C ASN A 4 3.95 -11.02 -11.80
N GLU A 5 5.01 -11.78 -12.01
CA GLU A 5 5.84 -11.70 -13.23
C GLU A 5 5.07 -12.06 -14.50
N ALA A 6 4.16 -13.03 -14.41
CA ALA A 6 3.34 -13.44 -15.55
C ALA A 6 2.43 -12.28 -16.01
N ARG A 7 1.80 -11.59 -15.07
CA ARG A 7 0.95 -10.43 -15.34
C ARG A 7 1.77 -9.25 -15.86
N LEU A 8 2.95 -8.99 -15.28
CA LEU A 8 3.87 -7.96 -15.77
C LEU A 8 4.21 -8.19 -17.26
N LYS A 9 4.63 -9.40 -17.62
CA LYS A 9 4.95 -9.77 -19.02
C LYS A 9 3.73 -9.59 -19.94
N GLN A 10 2.55 -10.01 -19.49
CA GLN A 10 1.31 -9.85 -20.25
C GLN A 10 0.99 -8.37 -20.50
N ARG A 11 1.06 -7.53 -19.46
CA ARG A 11 0.76 -6.09 -19.57
C ARG A 11 1.78 -5.35 -20.40
N MET A 12 3.07 -5.66 -20.25
CA MET A 12 4.13 -5.11 -21.12
C MET A 12 3.90 -5.47 -22.58
N SER A 13 3.61 -6.74 -22.88
CA SER A 13 3.32 -7.20 -24.25
C SER A 13 2.09 -6.51 -24.83
N ALA A 14 0.98 -6.40 -24.08
CA ALA A 14 -0.23 -5.72 -24.51
C ALA A 14 0.00 -4.22 -24.82
N ALA A 15 0.88 -3.58 -24.05
CA ALA A 15 1.28 -2.18 -24.27
C ALA A 15 2.38 -2.01 -25.35
N GLY A 16 2.93 -3.13 -25.88
CA GLY A 16 4.03 -3.11 -26.85
C GLY A 16 5.30 -2.48 -26.28
N LEU A 17 5.63 -2.75 -25.02
CA LEU A 17 6.81 -2.24 -24.35
C LEU A 17 7.98 -3.21 -24.45
N ASP A 18 9.15 -2.68 -24.85
CA ASP A 18 10.43 -3.39 -24.88
C ASP A 18 11.12 -3.44 -23.51
N ALA A 19 10.78 -2.49 -22.63
CA ALA A 19 11.24 -2.46 -21.24
C ALA A 19 10.32 -1.64 -20.36
N LEU A 20 10.45 -1.85 -19.03
CA LEU A 20 9.78 -1.09 -17.98
C LEU A 20 10.82 -0.62 -16.96
N ILE A 21 10.72 0.63 -16.52
CA ILE A 21 11.61 1.21 -15.51
C ILE A 21 10.77 1.56 -14.28
N ALA A 22 10.99 0.84 -13.19
CA ALA A 22 10.44 1.19 -11.87
C ALA A 22 11.31 2.24 -11.20
N THR A 23 10.68 3.24 -10.61
CA THR A 23 11.36 4.40 -10.00
C THR A 23 10.82 4.78 -8.64
N THR A 24 9.53 4.51 -8.36
CA THR A 24 8.96 4.72 -7.01
C THR A 24 9.46 3.66 -6.03
N PRO A 25 9.54 3.95 -4.73
CA PRO A 25 9.99 2.97 -3.73
C PRO A 25 9.13 1.71 -3.74
N GLU A 26 7.82 1.85 -3.93
CA GLU A 26 6.87 0.76 -4.02
C GLU A 26 7.19 -0.15 -5.21
N ASN A 27 7.34 0.42 -6.40
CA ASN A 27 7.59 -0.34 -7.63
C ASN A 27 9.00 -0.93 -7.68
N VAL A 28 10.03 -0.25 -7.16
CA VAL A 28 11.39 -0.80 -7.01
C VAL A 28 11.37 -2.03 -6.10
N THR A 29 10.71 -1.92 -4.94
CA THR A 29 10.57 -3.04 -4.00
C THR A 29 9.77 -4.19 -4.62
N TYR A 30 8.64 -3.88 -5.27
CA TYR A 30 7.78 -4.87 -5.92
C TYR A 30 8.50 -5.67 -7.01
N MET A 31 9.30 -5.00 -7.85
CA MET A 31 9.95 -5.64 -8.99
C MET A 31 11.26 -6.35 -8.64
N SER A 32 11.90 -6.04 -7.51
CA SER A 32 13.23 -6.56 -7.21
C SER A 32 13.41 -7.17 -5.81
N GLY A 33 12.53 -6.88 -4.86
CA GLY A 33 12.73 -7.14 -3.43
C GLY A 33 13.65 -6.12 -2.75
N PHE A 34 14.25 -5.22 -3.49
CA PHE A 34 15.15 -4.22 -2.95
C PHE A 34 14.37 -3.09 -2.26
N TRP A 35 14.39 -3.10 -0.93
CA TRP A 35 13.86 -2.01 -0.14
C TRP A 35 14.92 -0.93 0.07
N ALA A 36 14.95 0.04 -0.83
CA ALA A 36 15.86 1.18 -0.79
C ALA A 36 15.41 2.17 0.30
N LEU A 37 15.82 1.97 1.56
CA LEU A 37 15.42 2.80 2.70
C LEU A 37 15.48 4.32 2.43
N PRO A 38 16.56 4.90 1.85
CA PRO A 38 16.61 6.34 1.58
C PRO A 38 15.48 6.83 0.67
N GLN A 39 15.04 6.01 -0.29
CA GLN A 39 13.94 6.33 -1.19
C GLN A 39 12.58 6.29 -0.45
N TRP A 40 12.38 5.31 0.44
CA TRP A 40 11.17 5.20 1.25
C TRP A 40 11.00 6.36 2.25
N ILE A 41 12.08 6.92 2.77
CA ILE A 41 12.03 8.12 3.62
C ILE A 41 12.06 9.42 2.80
N ARG A 42 11.99 9.31 1.47
CA ARG A 42 12.00 10.44 0.50
C ARG A 42 13.20 11.38 0.67
N ARG A 43 14.34 10.80 1.02
CA ARG A 43 15.63 11.49 1.17
C ARG A 43 16.74 10.57 0.68
N GLY A 44 17.73 11.14 0.02
CA GLY A 44 18.92 10.41 -0.40
C GLY A 44 18.86 9.90 -1.84
N PRO A 45 19.75 8.94 -2.17
CA PRO A 45 19.98 8.50 -3.53
C PRO A 45 18.80 7.74 -4.12
N GLN A 46 18.65 7.87 -5.45
CA GLN A 46 17.63 7.17 -6.23
C GLN A 46 17.99 5.69 -6.38
N ALA A 47 16.97 4.84 -6.48
CA ALA A 47 17.09 3.45 -6.88
C ALA A 47 16.10 3.19 -8.02
N TYR A 48 16.52 2.39 -9.03
CA TYR A 48 15.68 2.03 -10.16
C TYR A 48 15.76 0.54 -10.44
N VAL A 49 14.72 -0.01 -11.07
CA VAL A 49 14.75 -1.34 -11.66
C VAL A 49 14.44 -1.22 -13.14
N VAL A 50 15.35 -1.65 -13.98
CA VAL A 50 15.13 -1.81 -15.43
C VAL A 50 14.70 -3.25 -15.67
N TRP A 51 13.51 -3.44 -16.23
CA TRP A 51 12.93 -4.74 -16.55
C TRP A 51 12.70 -4.83 -18.07
N PRO A 52 13.65 -5.41 -18.82
CA PRO A 52 13.51 -5.59 -20.26
C PRO A 52 12.51 -6.69 -20.60
N ALA A 53 11.94 -6.66 -21.79
CA ALA A 53 11.22 -7.78 -22.37
C ALA A 53 12.12 -9.02 -22.44
N PRO A 54 11.59 -10.26 -22.42
CA PRO A 54 12.38 -11.49 -22.30
C PRO A 54 13.47 -11.67 -23.36
N ASP A 55 13.28 -11.11 -24.55
CA ASP A 55 14.23 -11.16 -25.68
C ASP A 55 15.25 -10.01 -25.65
N LYS A 56 15.13 -9.06 -24.74
CA LYS A 56 15.98 -7.85 -24.64
C LYS A 56 16.99 -7.88 -23.49
N GLY A 57 16.93 -8.88 -22.61
CA GLY A 57 17.90 -9.03 -21.53
C GLY A 57 17.31 -9.47 -20.21
N THR A 58 18.07 -9.26 -19.14
CA THR A 58 17.68 -9.63 -17.77
C THR A 58 17.41 -8.38 -16.92
N PRO A 59 16.51 -8.46 -15.94
CA PRO A 59 16.25 -7.36 -15.00
C PRO A 59 17.52 -6.91 -14.27
N GLU A 60 17.66 -5.60 -14.05
CA GLU A 60 18.80 -4.98 -13.39
C GLU A 60 18.37 -3.92 -12.36
N ILE A 61 18.99 -3.94 -11.18
CA ILE A 61 18.85 -2.89 -10.17
C ILE A 61 19.93 -1.83 -10.39
N ILE A 62 19.53 -0.58 -10.37
CA ILE A 62 20.42 0.59 -10.30
C ILE A 62 20.38 1.13 -8.88
N ALA A 63 21.52 1.10 -8.19
CA ALA A 63 21.62 1.51 -6.78
C ALA A 63 22.86 2.37 -6.53
N SER A 64 22.74 3.29 -5.57
CA SER A 64 23.90 4.06 -5.08
C SER A 64 24.86 3.15 -4.33
N THR A 65 26.17 3.46 -4.44
CA THR A 65 27.21 2.79 -3.63
C THR A 65 26.90 2.88 -2.12
N SER A 66 26.21 3.94 -1.68
CA SER A 66 25.81 4.13 -0.28
C SER A 66 24.67 3.24 0.20
N THR A 67 24.05 2.45 -0.69
CA THR A 67 22.91 1.55 -0.38
C THR A 67 23.16 0.10 -0.80
N LEU A 68 24.38 -0.23 -1.19
CA LEU A 68 24.74 -1.60 -1.61
C LEU A 68 24.71 -2.59 -0.45
N ASP A 69 24.89 -2.14 0.77
CA ASP A 69 24.71 -2.92 2.01
C ASP A 69 23.28 -3.45 2.10
N LEU A 70 22.27 -2.61 1.81
CA LEU A 70 20.88 -3.02 1.78
C LEU A 70 20.60 -4.04 0.67
N VAL A 71 21.22 -3.89 -0.51
CA VAL A 71 21.12 -4.89 -1.59
C VAL A 71 21.77 -6.21 -1.16
N ALA A 72 22.86 -6.15 -0.38
CA ALA A 72 23.57 -7.32 0.08
C ALA A 72 22.82 -8.12 1.16
N ASP A 73 22.12 -7.43 2.07
CA ASP A 73 21.50 -8.00 3.27
C ASP A 73 20.00 -8.36 3.10
N GLN A 74 19.38 -7.98 1.98
CA GLN A 74 17.96 -8.26 1.72
C GLN A 74 17.76 -9.44 0.77
N ASP A 75 16.54 -10.01 0.77
CA ASP A 75 16.09 -11.04 -0.18
C ASP A 75 15.75 -10.43 -1.55
N VAL A 76 16.81 -9.95 -2.21
CA VAL A 76 16.72 -9.37 -3.56
C VAL A 76 16.79 -10.49 -4.60
N TRP A 77 15.74 -10.61 -5.44
CA TRP A 77 15.68 -11.65 -6.49
C TRP A 77 16.23 -11.22 -7.85
N VAL A 78 16.45 -9.92 -8.08
CA VAL A 78 17.16 -9.41 -9.25
C VAL A 78 18.66 -9.45 -8.97
N SER A 79 19.37 -10.33 -9.67
CA SER A 79 20.79 -10.59 -9.40
C SER A 79 21.73 -9.57 -10.01
N LYS A 80 21.35 -8.95 -11.14
CA LYS A 80 22.17 -7.95 -11.82
C LYS A 80 22.03 -6.59 -11.13
N VAL A 81 23.17 -6.01 -10.73
CA VAL A 81 23.23 -4.71 -10.02
C VAL A 81 24.20 -3.79 -10.73
N ARG A 82 23.80 -2.55 -10.94
CA ARG A 82 24.63 -1.46 -11.47
C ARG A 82 24.75 -0.37 -10.42
N ARG A 83 25.98 -0.05 -10.02
CA ARG A 83 26.23 0.93 -8.98
C ARG A 83 26.60 2.31 -9.53
N TYR A 84 26.25 3.34 -8.78
CA TYR A 84 26.65 4.70 -9.05
C TYR A 84 27.10 5.46 -7.80
N GLY A 85 27.81 6.55 -8.02
CA GLY A 85 28.29 7.41 -6.94
C GLY A 85 29.39 6.78 -6.09
N ASP A 86 29.84 7.53 -5.13
CA ASP A 86 30.87 7.14 -4.17
C ASP A 86 30.31 7.11 -2.76
N PHE A 87 30.78 6.17 -1.97
CA PHE A 87 30.59 6.14 -0.54
C PHE A 87 31.77 5.46 0.11
N TYR A 88 32.40 6.15 1.05
CA TYR A 88 33.59 5.64 1.74
C TYR A 88 33.20 4.67 2.84
N ALA A 89 33.91 3.56 2.92
CA ALA A 89 33.89 2.61 4.02
C ALA A 89 35.23 1.89 4.10
N ASP A 90 35.77 1.75 5.30
CA ASP A 90 36.94 0.95 5.55
C ASP A 90 36.61 -0.54 5.59
N VAL A 91 37.58 -1.35 5.17
CA VAL A 91 37.52 -2.80 5.30
C VAL A 91 38.37 -3.19 6.50
N GLY A 92 37.72 -3.75 7.52
CA GLY A 92 38.46 -4.22 8.72
C GLY A 92 39.44 -5.37 8.39
N SER A 93 40.44 -5.54 9.23
CA SER A 93 41.43 -6.61 9.12
C SER A 93 40.88 -8.00 9.58
N SER A 94 39.60 -8.14 9.84
CA SER A 94 38.99 -9.39 10.25
C SER A 94 39.11 -10.43 9.15
N THR A 95 39.46 -11.66 9.51
CA THR A 95 39.54 -12.80 8.59
C THR A 95 38.22 -13.52 8.38
N ALA A 96 37.18 -13.23 9.20
CA ALA A 96 35.86 -13.81 9.11
C ALA A 96 34.83 -12.70 8.87
N MET A 97 34.17 -12.74 7.72
CA MET A 97 33.04 -11.89 7.36
C MET A 97 31.76 -12.72 7.27
N ASP A 98 30.65 -12.10 7.60
CA ASP A 98 29.35 -12.67 7.33
C ASP A 98 29.00 -12.56 5.83
N ARG A 99 27.97 -13.30 5.41
CA ARG A 99 27.52 -13.36 4.02
C ARG A 99 27.14 -12.00 3.44
N ALA A 100 26.49 -11.13 4.24
CA ALA A 100 26.06 -9.80 3.78
C ALA A 100 27.28 -8.90 3.53
N SER A 101 28.27 -8.91 4.45
CA SER A 101 29.53 -8.17 4.30
C SER A 101 30.32 -8.64 3.07
N GLU A 102 30.46 -9.95 2.86
CA GLU A 102 31.14 -10.50 1.67
C GLU A 102 30.44 -10.05 0.38
N ARG A 103 29.09 -10.17 0.33
CA ARG A 103 28.30 -9.74 -0.83
C ARG A 103 28.40 -8.23 -1.04
N HIS A 104 28.40 -7.44 0.03
CA HIS A 104 28.55 -5.99 -0.06
C HIS A 104 29.90 -5.63 -0.72
N LEU A 105 31.01 -6.25 -0.29
CA LEU A 105 32.31 -6.04 -0.90
C LEU A 105 32.32 -6.41 -2.39
N GLN A 106 31.74 -7.55 -2.77
CA GLN A 106 31.62 -7.94 -4.18
C GLN A 106 30.84 -6.91 -5.01
N LEU A 107 29.75 -6.36 -4.46
CA LEU A 107 29.00 -5.31 -5.13
C LEU A 107 29.78 -4.01 -5.28
N ARG A 108 30.68 -3.70 -4.35
CA ARG A 108 31.57 -2.52 -4.43
C ARG A 108 32.63 -2.65 -5.53
N GLU A 109 32.99 -3.85 -5.96
CA GLU A 109 33.92 -4.08 -7.07
C GLU A 109 33.29 -3.88 -8.46
N LEU A 110 31.96 -3.81 -8.56
CA LEU A 110 31.27 -3.55 -9.82
C LEU A 110 31.71 -2.23 -10.45
N PRO A 111 31.71 -2.09 -11.80
CA PRO A 111 31.97 -0.83 -12.46
C PRO A 111 31.10 0.30 -11.93
N ARG A 112 31.71 1.46 -11.65
CA ARG A 112 31.03 2.60 -11.06
C ARG A 112 30.61 3.62 -12.11
N HIS A 113 29.34 4.02 -12.06
CA HIS A 113 28.84 5.17 -12.81
C HIS A 113 28.88 6.45 -11.96
N ARG A 114 28.93 7.62 -12.62
CA ARG A 114 28.99 8.92 -11.92
C ARG A 114 27.76 9.17 -11.06
N ASP A 115 26.58 8.95 -11.63
CA ASP A 115 25.28 9.25 -11.03
C ASP A 115 24.19 8.27 -11.54
N ALA A 116 22.98 8.36 -10.98
CA ALA A 116 21.89 7.45 -11.30
C ALA A 116 21.47 7.52 -12.77
N ILE A 117 21.46 8.72 -13.39
CA ILE A 117 21.06 8.86 -14.80
C ILE A 117 22.09 8.26 -15.74
N THR A 118 23.39 8.41 -15.48
CA THR A 118 24.44 7.78 -16.29
C THR A 118 24.42 6.26 -16.14
N ALA A 119 24.09 5.74 -14.98
CA ALA A 119 23.89 4.31 -14.74
C ALA A 119 22.66 3.78 -15.52
N LEU A 120 21.56 4.51 -15.49
CA LEU A 120 20.32 4.17 -16.20
C LEU A 120 20.55 4.17 -17.73
N ILE A 121 21.20 5.21 -18.26
CA ILE A 121 21.56 5.28 -19.69
C ILE A 121 22.39 4.05 -20.09
N ALA A 122 23.44 3.72 -19.34
CA ALA A 122 24.29 2.57 -19.62
C ALA A 122 23.54 1.23 -19.56
N ALA A 123 22.54 1.09 -18.66
CA ALA A 123 21.69 -0.10 -18.61
C ALA A 123 20.83 -0.25 -19.86
N LEU A 124 20.25 0.86 -20.35
CA LEU A 124 19.44 0.86 -21.57
C LEU A 124 20.26 0.64 -22.85
N GLU A 125 21.49 1.17 -22.89
CA GLU A 125 22.44 0.90 -23.99
C GLU A 125 22.83 -0.57 -24.07
N GLU A 126 23.20 -1.17 -22.93
CA GLU A 126 23.58 -2.58 -22.87
C GLU A 126 22.42 -3.50 -23.28
N ALA A 127 21.19 -3.16 -22.89
CA ALA A 127 19.98 -3.87 -23.31
C ALA A 127 19.55 -3.53 -24.77
N GLN A 128 20.32 -2.73 -25.52
CA GLN A 128 20.04 -2.32 -26.90
C GLN A 128 18.67 -1.65 -27.08
N LEU A 129 18.23 -0.89 -26.09
CA LEU A 129 16.92 -0.24 -26.06
C LEU A 129 16.90 1.17 -26.68
N GLY A 130 17.97 1.56 -27.39
CA GLY A 130 18.10 2.87 -28.02
C GLY A 130 17.07 3.21 -29.12
N ARG A 131 16.24 2.24 -29.53
CA ARG A 131 15.08 2.40 -30.43
C ARG A 131 13.81 1.78 -29.84
N GLY A 132 13.86 1.42 -28.59
CA GLY A 132 12.78 0.70 -27.89
C GLY A 132 11.63 1.61 -27.46
N ARG A 133 10.51 0.98 -27.15
CA ARG A 133 9.37 1.57 -26.46
C ARG A 133 9.52 1.24 -24.97
N ILE A 134 9.84 2.24 -24.16
CA ILE A 134 10.21 2.08 -22.76
C ILE A 134 9.14 2.72 -21.88
N GLY A 135 8.48 1.90 -21.05
CA GLY A 135 7.59 2.39 -20.00
C GLY A 135 8.41 2.93 -18.83
N ILE A 136 8.06 4.10 -18.32
CA ILE A 136 8.68 4.71 -17.14
C ILE A 136 7.63 4.91 -16.07
N ASP A 137 7.94 4.50 -14.85
CA ASP A 137 7.24 4.90 -13.64
C ASP A 137 7.57 6.37 -13.34
N GLU A 138 6.86 7.26 -14.02
CA GLU A 138 7.16 8.70 -14.04
C GLU A 138 7.02 9.36 -12.67
N ALA A 139 6.24 8.76 -11.76
CA ALA A 139 5.97 9.33 -10.44
C ALA A 139 7.20 9.40 -9.52
N GLY A 140 8.18 8.50 -9.71
CA GLY A 140 9.40 8.47 -8.89
C GLY A 140 10.66 8.93 -9.59
N LEU A 141 10.58 9.30 -10.88
CA LEU A 141 11.76 9.72 -11.63
C LEU A 141 12.24 11.10 -11.16
N ALA A 142 13.57 11.23 -10.97
CA ALA A 142 14.15 12.50 -10.56
C ALA A 142 13.93 13.60 -11.61
N PRO A 143 13.73 14.87 -11.20
CA PRO A 143 13.56 15.99 -12.13
C PRO A 143 14.70 16.09 -13.15
N GLY A 144 14.34 16.33 -14.42
CA GLY A 144 15.30 16.46 -15.53
C GLY A 144 15.80 15.13 -16.11
N TYR A 145 15.50 13.97 -15.47
CA TYR A 145 15.99 12.68 -15.94
C TYR A 145 15.26 12.20 -17.21
N LEU A 146 13.97 12.46 -17.32
CA LEU A 146 13.22 12.13 -18.54
C LEU A 146 13.74 12.90 -19.75
N GLU A 147 14.02 14.19 -19.57
CA GLU A 147 14.61 15.05 -20.60
C GLU A 147 16.01 14.56 -21.00
N ALA A 148 16.83 14.16 -20.02
CA ALA A 148 18.17 13.61 -20.28
C ALA A 148 18.09 12.28 -21.07
N LEU A 149 17.15 11.39 -20.72
CA LEU A 149 16.92 10.16 -21.47
C LEU A 149 16.49 10.41 -22.91
N ARG A 150 15.53 11.33 -23.12
CA ARG A 150 15.06 11.72 -24.46
C ARG A 150 16.15 12.38 -25.30
N ALA A 151 17.01 13.20 -24.68
CA ALA A 151 18.13 13.83 -25.36
C ALA A 151 19.22 12.84 -25.78
N HIS A 152 19.42 11.78 -24.98
CA HIS A 152 20.40 10.73 -25.27
C HIS A 152 19.90 9.71 -26.30
N PHE A 153 18.66 9.25 -26.17
CA PHE A 153 18.03 8.24 -27.01
C PHE A 153 17.03 8.84 -28.00
N LEU A 154 17.52 9.49 -29.06
CA LEU A 154 16.68 10.23 -30.03
C LEU A 154 15.68 9.34 -30.81
N ASN A 155 15.90 8.03 -30.85
CA ASN A 155 15.05 7.07 -31.55
C ASN A 155 14.23 6.15 -30.62
N ALA A 156 14.33 6.31 -29.29
CA ALA A 156 13.53 5.58 -28.34
C ALA A 156 12.27 6.39 -27.96
N SER A 157 11.22 5.67 -27.56
CA SER A 157 9.99 6.28 -27.04
C SER A 157 9.86 6.00 -25.54
N PHE A 158 9.75 7.04 -24.72
CA PHE A 158 9.55 6.94 -23.29
C PHE A 158 8.09 7.28 -22.96
N LEU A 159 7.36 6.29 -22.42
CA LEU A 159 5.92 6.32 -22.18
C LEU A 159 5.64 6.28 -20.66
N PRO A 160 4.63 7.02 -20.16
CA PRO A 160 4.24 6.90 -18.77
C PRO A 160 3.71 5.48 -18.48
N ALA A 161 4.13 4.90 -17.38
CA ALA A 161 3.81 3.52 -17.03
C ALA A 161 3.47 3.30 -15.53
N THR A 162 3.34 4.38 -14.74
CA THR A 162 2.90 4.28 -13.34
C THR A 162 1.53 3.58 -13.24
N ALA A 163 0.58 3.93 -14.12
CA ALA A 163 -0.73 3.29 -14.16
C ALA A 163 -0.63 1.79 -14.49
N LEU A 164 0.21 1.41 -15.48
CA LEU A 164 0.43 0.00 -15.84
C LEU A 164 1.00 -0.80 -14.66
N LEU A 165 1.95 -0.24 -13.91
CA LEU A 165 2.51 -0.90 -12.72
C LEU A 165 1.46 -1.08 -11.62
N ARG A 166 0.58 -0.10 -11.42
CA ARG A 166 -0.56 -0.23 -10.48
C ARG A 166 -1.52 -1.33 -10.93
N GLU A 167 -1.82 -1.44 -12.23
CA GLU A 167 -2.61 -2.55 -12.78
C GLU A 167 -1.94 -3.92 -12.55
N VAL A 168 -0.61 -4.00 -12.65
CA VAL A 168 0.11 -5.24 -12.35
C VAL A 168 -0.02 -5.61 -10.88
N ARG A 169 0.19 -4.65 -9.97
CA ARG A 169 0.07 -4.86 -8.51
C ARG A 169 -1.35 -5.15 -8.04
N ALA A 170 -2.37 -4.69 -8.78
CA ALA A 170 -3.77 -4.89 -8.40
C ALA A 170 -4.15 -6.37 -8.19
N VAL A 171 -3.50 -7.29 -8.88
CA VAL A 171 -3.69 -8.74 -8.69
C VAL A 171 -2.50 -9.30 -7.92
N THR A 172 -2.72 -9.56 -6.66
CA THR A 172 -1.68 -9.94 -5.69
C THR A 172 -1.31 -11.41 -5.79
N THR A 173 -0.06 -11.72 -5.44
CA THR A 173 0.44 -13.08 -5.28
C THR A 173 0.04 -13.67 -3.92
N ALA A 174 0.22 -14.98 -3.72
CA ALA A 174 -0.04 -15.63 -2.44
C ALA A 174 0.82 -15.03 -1.30
N ASP A 175 2.11 -14.72 -1.57
CA ASP A 175 3.02 -14.10 -0.59
C ASP A 175 2.53 -12.70 -0.16
N GLU A 176 1.96 -11.94 -1.10
CA GLU A 176 1.38 -10.62 -0.82
C GLU A 176 0.11 -10.74 0.02
N ILE A 177 -0.80 -11.66 -0.34
CA ILE A 177 -2.05 -11.93 0.40
C ILE A 177 -1.73 -12.33 1.85
N GLU A 178 -0.73 -13.18 2.07
CA GLU A 178 -0.29 -13.58 3.41
C GLU A 178 0.15 -12.35 4.24
N ARG A 179 0.96 -11.46 3.67
CA ARG A 179 1.41 -10.23 4.35
C ARG A 179 0.26 -9.29 4.65
N LEU A 180 -0.67 -9.13 3.70
CA LEU A 180 -1.88 -8.31 3.87
C LEU A 180 -2.80 -8.88 4.95
N GLY A 181 -2.96 -10.20 5.02
CA GLY A 181 -3.69 -10.87 6.10
C GLY A 181 -3.03 -10.64 7.46
N GLN A 182 -1.72 -10.79 7.54
CA GLN A 182 -0.97 -10.56 8.79
C GLN A 182 -1.13 -9.10 9.26
N VAL A 183 -0.95 -8.11 8.38
CA VAL A 183 -1.05 -6.70 8.79
C VAL A 183 -2.48 -6.28 9.14
N ALA A 184 -3.52 -6.85 8.49
CA ALA A 184 -4.91 -6.64 8.85
C ALA A 184 -5.21 -7.14 10.26
N GLN A 185 -4.78 -8.36 10.60
CA GLN A 185 -4.94 -8.94 11.93
C GLN A 185 -4.14 -8.18 13.00
N ILE A 186 -2.93 -7.70 12.68
CA ILE A 186 -2.16 -6.81 13.58
C ILE A 186 -2.96 -5.54 13.89
N ALA A 187 -3.57 -4.92 12.88
CA ALA A 187 -4.40 -3.73 13.08
C ALA A 187 -5.61 -4.01 13.98
N GLU A 188 -6.30 -5.16 13.82
CA GLU A 188 -7.40 -5.56 14.70
C GLU A 188 -6.95 -5.74 16.15
N ARG A 189 -5.83 -6.46 16.39
CA ARG A 189 -5.29 -6.62 17.75
C ARG A 189 -4.79 -5.30 18.34
N SER A 190 -4.32 -4.37 17.52
CA SER A 190 -3.93 -3.03 17.95
C SER A 190 -5.14 -2.19 18.34
N ILE A 191 -6.28 -2.31 17.65
CA ILE A 191 -7.56 -1.71 18.08
C ILE A 191 -7.98 -2.29 19.43
N GLN A 192 -7.88 -3.60 19.65
CA GLN A 192 -8.22 -4.20 20.94
C GLN A 192 -7.33 -3.67 22.07
N ALA A 193 -6.03 -3.48 21.84
CA ALA A 193 -5.13 -2.86 22.80
C ALA A 193 -5.53 -1.40 23.11
N ALA A 194 -5.95 -0.63 22.12
CA ALA A 194 -6.47 0.72 22.31
C ALA A 194 -7.78 0.72 23.12
N LEU A 195 -8.69 -0.21 22.84
CA LEU A 195 -9.94 -0.35 23.57
C LEU A 195 -9.72 -0.76 25.02
N ALA A 196 -8.68 -1.52 25.33
CA ALA A 196 -8.34 -1.93 26.70
C ALA A 196 -7.96 -0.77 27.62
N VAL A 197 -7.54 0.37 27.07
CA VAL A 197 -7.24 1.61 27.83
C VAL A 197 -8.36 2.67 27.73
N ALA A 198 -9.44 2.35 27.00
CA ALA A 198 -10.56 3.26 26.83
C ALA A 198 -11.40 3.30 28.11
N GLN A 199 -11.40 4.44 28.79
CA GLN A 199 -12.19 4.73 29.98
C GLN A 199 -12.54 6.19 30.02
N GLU A 200 -13.46 6.59 30.88
CA GLU A 200 -13.80 8.02 31.01
C GLU A 200 -12.57 8.85 31.40
N GLY A 201 -12.34 9.92 30.65
CA GLY A 201 -11.17 10.79 30.81
C GLY A 201 -9.91 10.36 30.08
N ALA A 202 -9.83 9.15 29.49
CA ALA A 202 -8.74 8.79 28.59
C ALA A 202 -8.75 9.70 27.36
N THR A 203 -7.59 10.04 26.82
CA THR A 203 -7.47 10.90 25.65
C THR A 203 -7.40 10.12 24.34
N GLU A 204 -7.72 10.77 23.20
CA GLU A 204 -7.48 10.17 21.87
C GLU A 204 -6.02 9.77 21.72
N ALA A 205 -5.08 10.57 22.24
CA ALA A 205 -3.65 10.28 22.23
C ALA A 205 -3.27 9.04 23.07
N ASP A 206 -3.98 8.74 24.16
CA ASP A 206 -3.74 7.54 24.97
C ASP A 206 -4.13 6.28 24.19
N LEU A 207 -5.29 6.30 23.51
CA LEU A 207 -5.72 5.19 22.66
C LEU A 207 -4.77 5.00 21.46
N ALA A 208 -4.37 6.10 20.82
CA ALA A 208 -3.40 6.06 19.72
C ALA A 208 -2.06 5.47 20.17
N ARG A 209 -1.59 5.85 21.35
CA ARG A 209 -0.34 5.28 21.92
C ARG A 209 -0.46 3.78 22.13
N ALA A 210 -1.57 3.30 22.69
CA ALA A 210 -1.78 1.87 22.91
C ALA A 210 -1.85 1.11 21.56
N PHE A 211 -2.54 1.65 20.57
CA PHE A 211 -2.57 1.13 19.21
C PHE A 211 -1.16 1.03 18.61
N HIS A 212 -0.37 2.12 18.69
CA HIS A 212 0.99 2.16 18.13
C HIS A 212 1.93 1.19 18.82
N VAL A 213 1.90 1.11 20.16
CA VAL A 213 2.74 0.18 20.93
C VAL A 213 2.46 -1.25 20.48
N ARG A 214 1.19 -1.66 20.43
CA ARG A 214 0.83 -3.00 19.99
C ARG A 214 1.25 -3.28 18.55
N THR A 215 1.07 -2.33 17.64
CA THR A 215 1.50 -2.47 16.24
C THR A 215 3.00 -2.75 16.14
N VAL A 216 3.81 -2.01 16.90
CA VAL A 216 5.29 -2.17 16.91
C VAL A 216 5.70 -3.48 17.58
N GLU A 217 5.06 -3.89 18.68
CA GLU A 217 5.32 -5.17 19.35
C GLU A 217 5.12 -6.38 18.42
N GLU A 218 4.21 -6.26 17.44
CA GLU A 218 3.98 -7.31 16.43
C GLU A 218 4.84 -7.15 15.16
N GLY A 219 5.82 -6.24 15.18
CA GLY A 219 6.78 -6.06 14.08
C GLY A 219 6.26 -5.23 12.91
N ALA A 220 5.12 -4.55 13.05
CA ALA A 220 4.61 -3.61 12.07
C ALA A 220 4.91 -2.15 12.46
N LEU A 221 4.73 -1.23 11.50
CA LEU A 221 4.85 0.21 11.73
C LEU A 221 3.45 0.84 11.65
N PRO A 222 3.04 1.69 12.59
CA PRO A 222 1.79 2.44 12.49
C PRO A 222 1.92 3.50 11.39
N VAL A 223 1.03 3.49 10.40
CA VAL A 223 1.08 4.41 9.25
C VAL A 223 -0.23 5.14 8.99
N LEU A 224 -1.35 4.63 9.52
CA LEU A 224 -2.66 5.27 9.50
C LEU A 224 -3.22 5.24 10.93
N GLY A 225 -3.67 6.36 11.45
CA GLY A 225 -4.06 6.47 12.86
C GLY A 225 -5.14 7.52 13.12
N CYS A 226 -6.24 7.48 12.36
CA CYS A 226 -7.38 8.33 12.61
C CYS A 226 -8.20 7.75 13.77
N ILE A 227 -8.02 8.31 14.98
CA ILE A 227 -8.77 7.94 16.18
C ILE A 227 -9.43 9.20 16.72
N GLY A 228 -10.76 9.22 16.74
CA GLY A 228 -11.52 10.39 17.17
C GLY A 228 -12.74 10.04 18.02
N PHE A 229 -13.07 10.90 19.00
CA PHE A 229 -14.17 10.72 19.93
C PHE A 229 -15.32 11.69 19.66
N GLY A 230 -16.55 11.24 19.88
CA GLY A 230 -17.76 12.06 19.78
C GLY A 230 -17.81 12.86 18.48
N GLU A 231 -17.93 14.17 18.59
CA GLU A 231 -18.01 15.09 17.45
C GLU A 231 -16.74 15.09 16.57
N ARG A 232 -15.56 14.80 17.15
CA ARG A 232 -14.32 14.72 16.39
C ARG A 232 -14.23 13.46 15.55
N SER A 233 -14.97 12.41 15.88
CA SER A 233 -15.04 11.21 15.05
C SER A 233 -15.59 11.49 13.64
N ALA A 234 -16.32 12.62 13.45
CA ALA A 234 -16.80 13.06 12.14
C ALA A 234 -15.75 13.77 11.27
N LEU A 235 -14.58 14.08 11.82
CA LEU A 235 -13.46 14.62 11.04
C LEU A 235 -12.80 13.45 10.30
N MET A 236 -12.89 13.43 8.98
CA MET A 236 -12.46 12.30 8.14
C MET A 236 -11.02 11.86 8.43
N ASN A 237 -10.08 12.80 8.45
CA ASN A 237 -8.67 12.59 8.73
C ASN A 237 -8.29 13.05 10.15
N VAL A 238 -9.12 12.74 11.15
CA VAL A 238 -8.89 13.16 12.53
C VAL A 238 -7.53 12.68 13.03
N GLN A 239 -6.77 13.59 13.61
CA GLN A 239 -5.54 13.25 14.32
C GLN A 239 -5.81 13.20 15.83
N PRO A 240 -5.32 12.15 16.52
CA PRO A 240 -5.50 12.00 17.96
C PRO A 240 -4.98 13.23 18.74
N SER A 241 -5.79 13.68 19.71
CA SER A 241 -5.53 14.87 20.51
C SER A 241 -5.68 14.58 22.01
N ASP A 242 -5.53 15.62 22.84
CA ASP A 242 -5.78 15.54 24.29
C ASP A 242 -7.27 15.58 24.66
N ARG A 243 -8.17 15.50 23.68
CA ARG A 243 -9.61 15.43 23.90
C ARG A 243 -9.95 14.16 24.69
N LYS A 244 -10.68 14.35 25.79
CA LYS A 244 -11.03 13.28 26.73
C LYS A 244 -12.31 12.58 26.33
N LEU A 245 -12.33 11.26 26.46
CA LEU A 245 -13.49 10.41 26.24
C LEU A 245 -14.51 10.60 27.35
N ARG A 246 -15.80 10.62 26.98
CA ARG A 246 -16.94 10.71 27.90
C ARG A 246 -17.87 9.52 27.72
N ALA A 247 -18.61 9.19 28.78
CA ALA A 247 -19.60 8.12 28.72
C ALA A 247 -20.63 8.35 27.60
N GLY A 248 -20.98 7.30 26.85
CA GLY A 248 -21.93 7.33 25.74
C GLY A 248 -21.37 7.82 24.40
N GLU A 249 -20.11 8.20 24.33
CA GLU A 249 -19.52 8.72 23.09
C GLU A 249 -19.05 7.62 22.13
N ILE A 250 -19.15 7.95 20.84
CA ILE A 250 -18.55 7.16 19.75
C ILE A 250 -17.04 7.29 19.78
N ILE A 251 -16.37 6.19 19.57
CA ILE A 251 -14.94 6.09 19.28
C ILE A 251 -14.82 5.53 17.87
N ARG A 252 -14.32 6.32 16.91
CA ARG A 252 -14.02 5.85 15.57
C ARG A 252 -12.54 5.55 15.44
N PHE A 253 -12.26 4.37 14.96
CA PHE A 253 -10.97 3.95 14.45
C PHE A 253 -11.05 3.85 12.94
N ASP A 254 -10.09 4.47 12.28
CA ASP A 254 -9.80 4.34 10.85
C ASP A 254 -8.28 4.27 10.79
N VAL A 255 -7.77 3.04 10.80
CA VAL A 255 -6.39 2.78 11.24
C VAL A 255 -5.76 1.63 10.47
N GLY A 256 -4.43 1.67 10.40
CA GLY A 256 -3.67 0.61 9.79
C GLY A 256 -2.20 0.64 10.15
N GLY A 257 -1.53 -0.46 9.85
CA GLY A 257 -0.09 -0.62 9.98
C GLY A 257 0.56 -0.91 8.62
N ARG A 258 1.90 -0.99 8.63
CA ARG A 258 2.69 -1.49 7.53
C ARG A 258 3.58 -2.64 8.02
N PHE A 259 3.35 -3.83 7.50
CA PHE A 259 4.15 -5.03 7.83
C PHE A 259 4.84 -5.55 6.58
N ARG A 260 6.15 -5.70 6.62
CA ARG A 260 6.96 -6.14 5.47
C ARG A 260 6.59 -5.43 4.17
N HIS A 261 6.41 -4.11 4.26
CA HIS A 261 6.06 -3.13 3.21
C HIS A 261 4.57 -3.05 2.85
N TYR A 262 3.74 -4.05 3.19
CA TYR A 262 2.30 -4.09 2.90
C TYR A 262 1.50 -3.37 3.97
N ARG A 263 0.40 -2.72 3.55
CA ARG A 263 -0.42 -1.84 4.39
C ARG A 263 -1.74 -2.50 4.74
N ALA A 264 -2.27 -2.17 5.91
CA ALA A 264 -3.66 -2.39 6.26
C ALA A 264 -4.41 -1.07 6.32
N ASP A 265 -5.70 -1.14 6.04
CA ASP A 265 -6.68 -0.09 6.24
C ASP A 265 -7.99 -0.73 6.70
N ILE A 266 -8.40 -0.44 7.93
CA ILE A 266 -9.62 -0.99 8.52
C ILE A 266 -10.29 0.05 9.42
N ALA A 267 -11.61 0.07 9.43
CA ALA A 267 -12.34 0.93 10.35
C ALA A 267 -13.25 0.16 11.30
N ARG A 268 -13.24 0.57 12.56
CA ARG A 268 -14.07 0.00 13.62
C ARG A 268 -14.69 1.12 14.48
N ILE A 269 -15.88 0.84 14.97
CA ILE A 269 -16.59 1.73 15.89
C ILE A 269 -16.72 1.08 17.26
N ALA A 270 -16.43 1.88 18.29
CA ALA A 270 -16.70 1.51 19.68
C ALA A 270 -17.46 2.62 20.39
N THR A 271 -17.95 2.34 21.60
CA THR A 271 -18.57 3.30 22.51
C THR A 271 -18.14 3.03 23.93
N LEU A 272 -18.02 4.08 24.73
CA LEU A 272 -17.90 3.95 26.18
C LEU A 272 -19.30 3.85 26.79
N GLY A 273 -19.70 2.66 27.23
CA GLY A 273 -21.07 2.35 27.64
C GLY A 273 -22.04 2.12 26.47
N GLU A 274 -23.30 2.47 26.66
CA GLU A 274 -24.35 2.27 25.65
C GLU A 274 -24.20 3.23 24.46
N PRO A 275 -24.27 2.72 23.21
CA PRO A 275 -24.24 3.59 22.04
C PRO A 275 -25.53 4.40 21.93
N PRO A 276 -25.47 5.64 21.42
CA PRO A 276 -26.67 6.39 21.09
C PRO A 276 -27.56 5.57 20.12
N PRO A 277 -28.88 5.43 20.40
CA PRO A 277 -29.76 4.58 19.59
C PRO A 277 -29.77 4.91 18.09
N GLN A 278 -29.59 6.19 17.74
CA GLN A 278 -29.50 6.61 16.35
C GLN A 278 -28.17 6.18 15.71
N ALA A 279 -27.04 6.31 16.41
CA ALA A 279 -25.74 5.86 15.91
C ALA A 279 -25.76 4.34 15.65
N HIS A 280 -26.36 3.57 16.55
CA HIS A 280 -26.52 2.12 16.36
C HIS A 280 -27.32 1.81 15.08
N ARG A 281 -28.46 2.48 14.81
CA ARG A 281 -29.25 2.25 13.58
C ARG A 281 -28.47 2.63 12.33
N LEU A 282 -27.77 3.77 12.33
CA LEU A 282 -26.96 4.20 11.19
C LEU A 282 -25.80 3.21 10.93
N GLN A 283 -25.11 2.77 11.99
CA GLN A 283 -24.02 1.78 11.87
C GLN A 283 -24.53 0.45 11.28
N GLN A 284 -25.74 0.03 11.61
CA GLN A 284 -26.34 -1.16 10.98
C GLN A 284 -26.57 -0.98 9.48
N ALA A 285 -27.03 0.19 9.04
CA ALA A 285 -27.19 0.48 7.61
C ALA A 285 -25.83 0.43 6.86
N LEU A 286 -24.78 1.00 7.46
CA LEU A 286 -23.42 0.96 6.92
C LEU A 286 -22.89 -0.49 6.84
N LEU A 287 -23.06 -1.25 7.92
CA LEU A 287 -22.68 -2.67 7.97
C LEU A 287 -23.36 -3.48 6.89
N ARG A 288 -24.67 -3.25 6.62
CA ARG A 288 -25.39 -3.91 5.52
C ARG A 288 -24.79 -3.59 4.16
N GLY A 289 -24.26 -2.37 3.96
CA GLY A 289 -23.55 -1.99 2.73
C GLY A 289 -22.31 -2.85 2.50
N VAL A 290 -21.44 -2.98 3.50
CA VAL A 290 -20.21 -3.80 3.40
C VAL A 290 -20.55 -5.29 3.27
N GLN A 291 -21.52 -5.80 4.05
CA GLN A 291 -21.96 -7.19 3.93
C GLN A 291 -22.45 -7.49 2.52
N HIS A 292 -23.31 -6.63 1.97
CA HIS A 292 -23.82 -6.78 0.61
C HIS A 292 -22.68 -6.76 -0.43
N ALA A 293 -21.70 -5.86 -0.30
CA ALA A 293 -20.50 -5.88 -1.15
C ALA A 293 -19.81 -7.24 -1.11
N CYS A 294 -19.55 -7.78 0.07
CA CYS A 294 -18.93 -9.10 0.23
C CYS A 294 -19.75 -10.24 -0.39
N ASP A 295 -21.08 -10.14 -0.35
CA ASP A 295 -21.97 -11.15 -0.91
C ASP A 295 -21.97 -11.16 -2.44
N ILE A 296 -21.77 -9.99 -3.08
CA ILE A 296 -21.89 -9.86 -4.54
C ILE A 296 -20.56 -9.79 -5.29
N ILE A 297 -19.47 -9.44 -4.64
CA ILE A 297 -18.14 -9.36 -5.27
C ILE A 297 -17.78 -10.68 -5.94
N ARG A 298 -17.49 -10.61 -7.26
CA ARG A 298 -17.02 -11.74 -8.09
C ARG A 298 -16.02 -11.22 -9.13
N PRO A 299 -15.09 -12.04 -9.59
CA PRO A 299 -14.30 -11.72 -10.78
C PRO A 299 -15.19 -11.38 -11.97
N GLY A 300 -14.84 -10.38 -12.74
CA GLY A 300 -15.62 -9.87 -13.88
C GLY A 300 -16.63 -8.78 -13.52
N MET A 301 -16.85 -8.47 -12.24
CA MET A 301 -17.77 -7.40 -11.84
C MET A 301 -17.11 -6.02 -12.08
N PRO A 302 -17.78 -5.07 -12.76
CA PRO A 302 -17.32 -3.68 -12.83
C PRO A 302 -17.32 -3.01 -11.45
N ALA A 303 -16.25 -2.30 -11.11
CA ALA A 303 -16.13 -1.58 -9.84
C ALA A 303 -17.23 -0.52 -9.63
N ALA A 304 -17.64 0.16 -10.71
CA ALA A 304 -18.76 1.11 -10.68
C ALA A 304 -20.10 0.43 -10.32
N GLN A 305 -20.34 -0.80 -10.79
CA GLN A 305 -21.55 -1.55 -10.44
C GLN A 305 -21.58 -1.92 -8.94
N LEU A 306 -20.42 -2.31 -8.38
CA LEU A 306 -20.27 -2.57 -6.95
C LEU A 306 -20.56 -1.31 -6.14
N PHE A 307 -19.97 -0.17 -6.53
CA PHE A 307 -20.22 1.13 -5.90
C PHE A 307 -21.71 1.45 -5.82
N GLU A 308 -22.42 1.39 -6.97
CA GLU A 308 -23.86 1.69 -7.02
C GLU A 308 -24.69 0.73 -6.16
N ALA A 309 -24.34 -0.56 -6.13
CA ALA A 309 -25.05 -1.54 -5.33
C ALA A 309 -24.92 -1.26 -3.83
N VAL A 310 -23.72 -0.93 -3.36
CA VAL A 310 -23.46 -0.61 -1.96
C VAL A 310 -24.19 0.66 -1.54
N VAL A 311 -24.09 1.74 -2.32
CA VAL A 311 -24.76 3.02 -2.01
C VAL A 311 -26.26 2.81 -1.90
N ARG A 312 -26.88 2.10 -2.87
CA ARG A 312 -28.33 1.80 -2.83
C ARG A 312 -28.75 1.00 -1.61
N VAL A 313 -27.92 0.05 -1.15
CA VAL A 313 -28.21 -0.71 0.08
C VAL A 313 -28.20 0.20 1.29
N VAL A 314 -27.15 1.00 1.48
CA VAL A 314 -27.06 1.91 2.64
C VAL A 314 -28.23 2.91 2.67
N GLN A 315 -28.61 3.45 1.49
CA GLN A 315 -29.77 4.33 1.37
C GLN A 315 -31.07 3.64 1.80
N ARG A 316 -31.33 2.42 1.35
CA ARG A 316 -32.52 1.64 1.68
C ARG A 316 -32.57 1.23 3.15
N GLU A 317 -31.41 0.91 3.74
CA GLU A 317 -31.30 0.42 5.12
C GLU A 317 -31.35 1.53 6.19
N GLY A 318 -31.45 2.83 5.80
CA GLY A 318 -31.75 3.88 6.75
C GLY A 318 -31.02 5.21 6.60
N ILE A 319 -30.15 5.35 5.61
CA ILE A 319 -29.47 6.63 5.32
C ILE A 319 -29.87 7.06 3.90
N ALA A 320 -31.11 7.50 3.73
CA ALA A 320 -31.70 7.80 2.42
C ALA A 320 -30.93 8.82 1.56
N HIS A 321 -30.14 9.68 2.21
CA HIS A 321 -29.30 10.71 1.59
C HIS A 321 -27.81 10.30 1.50
N TYR A 322 -27.49 9.01 1.62
CA TYR A 322 -26.11 8.52 1.60
C TYR A 322 -25.48 8.78 0.23
N GLU A 323 -24.37 9.51 0.23
CA GLU A 323 -23.54 9.83 -0.93
C GLU A 323 -22.07 9.58 -0.60
N ARG A 324 -21.32 9.05 -1.58
CA ARG A 324 -19.89 8.77 -1.45
C ARG A 324 -19.16 8.99 -2.77
N ASP A 325 -17.87 9.36 -2.67
CA ASP A 325 -16.97 9.38 -3.83
C ASP A 325 -16.53 7.97 -4.21
N HIS A 326 -16.31 7.11 -3.20
CA HIS A 326 -15.99 5.68 -3.36
C HIS A 326 -16.52 4.87 -2.17
N VAL A 327 -16.59 3.56 -2.34
CA VAL A 327 -16.94 2.58 -1.30
C VAL A 327 -15.79 1.59 -1.05
N GLY A 328 -14.56 2.03 -1.35
CA GLY A 328 -13.35 1.26 -1.15
C GLY A 328 -12.33 1.40 -2.27
N HIS A 329 -11.23 0.69 -2.11
CA HIS A 329 -10.09 0.74 -3.02
C HIS A 329 -9.25 -0.54 -2.91
N GLY A 330 -8.35 -0.75 -3.87
CA GLY A 330 -7.29 -1.74 -3.76
C GLY A 330 -6.26 -1.31 -2.71
N ILE A 331 -5.57 -2.27 -2.11
CA ILE A 331 -4.52 -2.04 -1.12
C ILE A 331 -3.38 -3.04 -1.29
N GLY A 332 -2.17 -2.58 -1.04
CA GLY A 332 -0.98 -3.40 -1.18
C GLY A 332 0.25 -2.72 -0.57
N LEU A 333 1.26 -2.51 -1.39
CA LEU A 333 2.43 -1.68 -1.07
C LEU A 333 2.04 -0.20 -0.92
N ASP A 334 1.04 0.22 -1.69
CA ASP A 334 0.42 1.53 -1.53
C ASP A 334 -0.87 1.42 -0.71
N GLY A 335 -1.23 2.49 0.03
CA GLY A 335 -2.46 2.54 0.80
C GLY A 335 -3.69 2.62 -0.10
N TYR A 336 -3.58 3.31 -1.23
CA TYR A 336 -4.60 3.42 -2.26
C TYR A 336 -4.07 2.87 -3.58
N ASP A 337 -4.21 1.57 -3.79
CA ASP A 337 -3.87 0.92 -5.05
C ASP A 337 -5.11 0.72 -5.94
N ALA A 338 -4.95 0.19 -7.14
CA ALA A 338 -6.08 -0.15 -8.01
C ALA A 338 -6.77 -1.45 -7.51
N PRO A 339 -8.10 -1.58 -7.71
CA PRO A 339 -9.04 -0.65 -8.33
C PRO A 339 -9.56 0.42 -7.35
N THR A 340 -10.20 1.48 -7.87
CA THR A 340 -11.04 2.38 -7.06
C THR A 340 -12.51 1.99 -7.21
N LEU A 341 -13.22 1.75 -6.11
CA LEU A 341 -14.63 1.36 -6.11
C LEU A 341 -15.52 2.62 -6.12
N SER A 342 -15.63 3.27 -7.28
CA SER A 342 -16.32 4.55 -7.47
C SER A 342 -17.24 4.53 -8.69
N ALA A 343 -18.16 5.49 -8.78
CA ALA A 343 -19.10 5.60 -9.89
C ALA A 343 -18.43 5.77 -11.26
N GLY A 344 -17.29 6.46 -11.31
CA GLY A 344 -16.53 6.73 -12.53
C GLY A 344 -15.46 5.69 -12.85
N SER A 345 -15.34 4.63 -12.05
CA SER A 345 -14.31 3.60 -12.28
C SER A 345 -14.58 2.77 -13.52
N THR A 346 -13.55 2.57 -14.32
CA THR A 346 -13.55 1.64 -15.47
C THR A 346 -12.93 0.29 -15.12
N ASP A 347 -12.49 0.10 -13.88
CA ASP A 347 -11.85 -1.12 -13.42
C ASP A 347 -12.87 -2.27 -13.35
N VAL A 348 -12.37 -3.47 -13.61
CA VAL A 348 -13.10 -4.73 -13.46
C VAL A 348 -12.40 -5.55 -12.40
N LEU A 349 -13.16 -6.10 -11.47
CA LEU A 349 -12.61 -6.92 -10.39
C LEU A 349 -12.05 -8.22 -10.95
N GLU A 350 -10.85 -8.58 -10.53
CA GLU A 350 -10.16 -9.82 -10.91
C GLU A 350 -9.88 -10.66 -9.67
N GLU A 351 -9.82 -11.99 -9.85
CA GLU A 351 -9.39 -12.89 -8.77
C GLU A 351 -7.98 -12.52 -8.28
N GLY A 352 -7.78 -12.52 -6.96
CA GLY A 352 -6.53 -12.14 -6.31
C GLY A 352 -6.41 -10.65 -6.01
N MET A 353 -7.36 -9.80 -6.41
CA MET A 353 -7.38 -8.41 -5.93
C MET A 353 -7.68 -8.38 -4.44
N VAL A 354 -6.94 -7.55 -3.69
CA VAL A 354 -7.23 -7.25 -2.28
C VAL A 354 -7.85 -5.87 -2.20
N LEU A 355 -9.01 -5.81 -1.58
CA LEU A 355 -9.85 -4.61 -1.50
C LEU A 355 -10.09 -4.23 -0.05
N CYS A 356 -9.98 -2.95 0.27
CA CYS A 356 -10.68 -2.33 1.38
C CYS A 356 -12.11 -2.03 0.91
N VAL A 357 -13.10 -2.52 1.62
CA VAL A 357 -14.52 -2.26 1.33
C VAL A 357 -15.12 -1.49 2.48
N GLU A 358 -15.55 -0.27 2.23
CA GLU A 358 -15.91 0.68 3.27
C GLU A 358 -17.25 1.40 3.03
N THR A 359 -17.88 1.79 4.14
CA THR A 359 -19.08 2.62 4.15
C THR A 359 -18.99 3.63 5.29
N PRO A 360 -18.22 4.71 5.17
CA PRO A 360 -18.17 5.75 6.19
C PRO A 360 -19.39 6.71 6.06
N TYR A 361 -19.79 7.28 7.21
CA TYR A 361 -20.80 8.31 7.31
C TYR A 361 -20.39 9.36 8.35
N TYR A 362 -20.28 10.61 7.93
CA TYR A 362 -19.83 11.72 8.76
C TYR A 362 -20.93 12.76 8.95
N GLU A 363 -21.38 12.96 10.18
CA GLU A 363 -22.31 14.03 10.57
C GLU A 363 -21.52 15.08 11.36
N ILE A 364 -21.00 16.08 10.64
CA ILE A 364 -20.10 17.10 11.22
C ILE A 364 -20.77 17.80 12.41
N GLY A 365 -20.02 17.87 13.51
CA GLY A 365 -20.50 18.42 14.79
C GLY A 365 -21.26 17.42 15.66
N ARG A 366 -21.33 16.15 15.22
CA ARG A 366 -22.02 15.09 15.96
C ARG A 366 -21.20 13.83 16.14
N TRP A 367 -21.02 13.03 15.09
CA TRP A 367 -20.19 11.80 15.06
C TRP A 367 -19.84 11.36 13.65
N GLY A 368 -18.79 10.55 13.56
CA GLY A 368 -18.48 9.73 12.39
C GLY A 368 -18.66 8.25 12.71
N LEU A 369 -19.25 7.54 11.77
CA LEU A 369 -19.44 6.10 11.78
C LEU A 369 -18.76 5.50 10.55
N GLN A 370 -18.19 4.31 10.66
CA GLN A 370 -17.51 3.66 9.54
C GLN A 370 -17.47 2.16 9.74
N VAL A 371 -17.62 1.44 8.64
CA VAL A 371 -17.36 0.01 8.56
C VAL A 371 -16.37 -0.18 7.42
N GLU A 372 -15.29 -0.87 7.66
CA GLU A 372 -14.30 -1.16 6.64
C GLU A 372 -13.59 -2.48 6.92
N ASP A 373 -13.56 -3.34 5.92
CA ASP A 373 -12.90 -4.63 5.94
C ASP A 373 -11.95 -4.81 4.75
N MET A 374 -10.86 -5.54 4.98
CA MET A 374 -10.00 -6.03 3.93
C MET A 374 -10.44 -7.41 3.46
N VAL A 375 -10.62 -7.56 2.15
CA VAL A 375 -11.07 -8.82 1.52
C VAL A 375 -10.26 -9.16 0.28
N VAL A 376 -10.10 -10.45 -0.01
CA VAL A 376 -9.51 -10.95 -1.26
C VAL A 376 -10.63 -11.40 -2.18
N VAL A 377 -10.61 -10.98 -3.43
CA VAL A 377 -11.53 -11.46 -4.47
C VAL A 377 -11.17 -12.89 -4.85
N ARG A 378 -12.13 -13.82 -4.77
CA ARG A 378 -12.00 -15.23 -5.13
C ARG A 378 -13.07 -15.62 -6.16
N GLN A 379 -12.92 -16.73 -6.86
CA GLN A 379 -13.89 -17.24 -7.84
C GLN A 379 -15.31 -17.37 -7.25
N GLY A 380 -15.42 -17.87 -6.04
CA GLY A 380 -16.69 -18.12 -5.35
C GLY A 380 -17.22 -16.95 -4.51
N GLY A 381 -16.52 -15.82 -4.42
CA GLY A 381 -16.88 -14.70 -3.55
C GLY A 381 -15.68 -13.94 -3.03
N VAL A 382 -15.66 -13.67 -1.75
CA VAL A 382 -14.52 -13.03 -1.07
C VAL A 382 -14.00 -13.91 0.07
N GLU A 383 -12.70 -13.81 0.31
CA GLU A 383 -12.04 -14.28 1.51
C GLU A 383 -11.75 -13.05 2.38
N ARG A 384 -12.22 -13.04 3.63
CA ARG A 384 -11.95 -11.95 4.57
C ARG A 384 -10.56 -12.09 5.17
N LEU A 385 -9.83 -10.99 5.22
CA LEU A 385 -8.52 -10.91 5.91
C LEU A 385 -8.66 -10.41 7.36
N THR A 386 -9.84 -9.91 7.72
CA THR A 386 -10.21 -9.46 9.07
C THR A 386 -11.12 -10.49 9.74
N GLU A 387 -11.01 -10.62 11.07
CA GLU A 387 -11.74 -11.64 11.86
C GLU A 387 -12.85 -11.03 12.72
N THR A 388 -12.73 -9.77 13.11
CA THR A 388 -13.68 -9.12 14.03
C THR A 388 -14.96 -8.70 13.33
N HIS A 389 -16.07 -8.80 14.07
CA HIS A 389 -17.36 -8.31 13.61
C HIS A 389 -17.42 -6.77 13.65
N ASN A 390 -18.01 -6.18 12.60
CA ASN A 390 -18.18 -4.74 12.45
C ASN A 390 -19.37 -4.14 13.23
N ALA A 391 -19.87 -4.82 14.26
CA ALA A 391 -20.81 -4.23 15.21
C ALA A 391 -20.11 -3.21 16.10
N ILE A 392 -20.87 -2.26 16.66
CA ILE A 392 -20.32 -1.31 17.65
C ILE A 392 -19.81 -2.10 18.86
N THR A 393 -18.51 -2.00 19.14
CA THR A 393 -17.90 -2.60 20.31
C THR A 393 -18.21 -1.76 21.55
N ARG A 394 -18.77 -2.39 22.59
CA ARG A 394 -19.07 -1.70 23.85
C ARG A 394 -17.92 -1.85 24.82
N VAL A 395 -17.34 -0.76 25.24
CA VAL A 395 -16.39 -0.69 26.33
C VAL A 395 -17.17 -0.40 27.63
N PRO A 396 -16.96 -1.11 28.73
CA PRO A 396 -17.61 -0.79 30.00
C PRO A 396 -17.31 0.63 30.45
N SER A 397 -18.34 1.34 30.94
CA SER A 397 -18.21 2.72 31.48
C SER A 397 -17.75 2.71 32.91
#